data_97dfea77af13b7d727d8612456f63d1f
#
_entry.id   97dfea77af13b7d727d8612456f63d1f
#
_cell.length_a   1.000
_cell.length_b   1.000
_cell.length_c   1.000
_cell.angle_alpha   90.00
_cell.angle_beta   90.00
_cell.angle_gamma   90.00
#
_symmetry.space_group_name_H-M   'P 1'
#
loop_
_entity.id
_entity.type
_entity.pdbx_description
1 polymer ?
#
loop_
_entity_poly.entity_id
_entity_poly.type
_entity_poly.pdbx_seq_one_letter_code
_entity_poly.pdbx_strand_id
1 'polypeptide(L)'
;MLRYCQQDVEVNFKLYKHFQRLIESPLWQRALRTEHEMVTISKEMHDNGFYFNIDEARRIFNEITGQLDPLDAELRESFPPRLKLLREITPKTTKFGTLSRTDFRWMKDGDLSDYSEGAVFSHCEWEPFNPGSPRQIVDRLNAAGWRPYEKTKGYIECLRTIRNKWASPEERQKAEDRLPHYEKYGWKVSKDNLDTLPATAPLPARRLVHRLLLAARARTLTEWFNAYNEQTHRIHGTFNHIGAWTQRMSHNGPNMANVPTEDPQHPDRSIYSNAMRALWSVPLGRNLIGVDAEGIQLRILAHYMNDRRFIHSVTSGTKEEGTDPHTLNKLALGDVCKSRDDAKTFIYAFLLGAGVEKISAILGCTLAEAKIARDNFIASYPGLLHLKQDVIPRDAAQGYFKGLDGRFVKCNSEHHMLAGYLQNGEAVIMKEARILWGRELKRLQIPYLSVNFVHDEWQTEASDDLDVCRKIAEVQADAIRIVGEDLDLNCPMAGSFLNSHKSLAIGQNWSQTH
;
A
#
# COMPACT_ATOMS: atom_id res chain seq x y z
N MET A 1 -9.84 -1.06 42.45
CA MET A 1 -9.83 -2.28 41.65
C MET A 1 -11.23 -2.87 41.47
N LEU A 2 -11.98 -3.23 42.54
CA LEU A 2 -13.31 -3.87 42.44
C LEU A 2 -14.35 -3.05 41.65
N ARG A 3 -14.47 -1.74 41.91
CA ARG A 3 -15.37 -0.84 41.16
C ARG A 3 -15.05 -0.76 39.68
N TYR A 4 -13.76 -0.76 39.35
CA TYR A 4 -13.30 -0.77 37.95
C TYR A 4 -13.74 -2.04 37.24
N CYS A 5 -13.48 -3.22 37.83
CA CYS A 5 -13.92 -4.49 37.26
C CYS A 5 -15.45 -4.59 37.12
N GLN A 6 -16.21 -4.09 38.11
CA GLN A 6 -17.68 -4.04 38.02
C GLN A 6 -18.14 -3.16 36.83
N GLN A 7 -17.53 -1.97 36.67
CA GLN A 7 -17.84 -1.07 35.57
C GLN A 7 -17.51 -1.69 34.23
N ASP A 8 -16.38 -2.38 34.09
CA ASP A 8 -16.01 -3.07 32.86
C ASP A 8 -17.02 -4.16 32.49
N VAL A 9 -17.46 -4.96 33.45
CA VAL A 9 -18.50 -5.98 33.24
C VAL A 9 -19.82 -5.35 32.78
N GLU A 10 -20.25 -4.27 33.45
CA GLU A 10 -21.49 -3.56 33.08
C GLU A 10 -21.40 -2.97 31.66
N VAL A 11 -20.27 -2.36 31.29
CA VAL A 11 -20.06 -1.79 29.96
C VAL A 11 -20.10 -2.90 28.91
N ASN A 12 -19.38 -4.01 29.15
CA ASN A 12 -19.36 -5.15 28.25
C ASN A 12 -20.75 -5.78 28.08
N PHE A 13 -21.52 -5.88 29.18
CA PHE A 13 -22.88 -6.39 29.11
C PHE A 13 -23.82 -5.47 28.30
N LYS A 14 -23.72 -4.15 28.51
CA LYS A 14 -24.48 -3.16 27.71
C LYS A 14 -24.10 -3.23 26.23
N LEU A 15 -22.79 -3.37 25.93
CA LEU A 15 -22.29 -3.54 24.57
C LEU A 15 -22.84 -4.83 23.93
N TYR A 16 -22.78 -5.95 24.65
CA TYR A 16 -23.38 -7.22 24.19
C TYR A 16 -24.86 -7.06 23.89
N LYS A 17 -25.64 -6.44 24.80
CA LYS A 17 -27.07 -6.20 24.59
C LYS A 17 -27.34 -5.30 23.36
N HIS A 18 -26.51 -4.29 23.15
CA HIS A 18 -26.63 -3.40 21.98
C HIS A 18 -26.44 -4.17 20.66
N PHE A 19 -25.48 -5.08 20.60
CA PHE A 19 -25.18 -5.87 19.42
C PHE A 19 -25.86 -7.24 19.38
N GLN A 20 -26.65 -7.60 20.39
CA GLN A 20 -27.24 -8.94 20.54
C GLN A 20 -27.96 -9.42 19.28
N ARG A 21 -28.76 -8.57 18.63
CA ARG A 21 -29.48 -8.92 17.39
C ARG A 21 -28.53 -9.27 16.23
N LEU A 22 -27.38 -8.61 16.15
CA LEU A 22 -26.38 -8.92 15.13
C LEU A 22 -25.64 -10.22 15.49
N ILE A 23 -25.24 -10.35 16.76
CA ILE A 23 -24.52 -11.53 17.26
C ILE A 23 -25.35 -12.81 17.09
N GLU A 24 -26.64 -12.74 17.33
CA GLU A 24 -27.56 -13.89 17.21
C GLU A 24 -28.08 -14.10 15.77
N SER A 25 -27.82 -13.17 14.86
CA SER A 25 -28.28 -13.27 13.46
C SER A 25 -27.55 -14.39 12.72
N PRO A 26 -28.27 -15.31 12.06
CA PRO A 26 -27.64 -16.35 11.23
C PRO A 26 -26.69 -15.79 10.15
N LEU A 27 -26.97 -14.60 9.65
CA LEU A 27 -26.16 -13.92 8.63
C LEU A 27 -24.74 -13.59 9.11
N TRP A 28 -24.55 -13.38 10.43
CA TRP A 28 -23.26 -12.99 10.98
C TRP A 28 -22.49 -14.17 11.60
N GLN A 29 -23.11 -15.33 11.77
CA GLN A 29 -22.50 -16.46 12.47
C GLN A 29 -21.22 -16.97 11.81
N ARG A 30 -21.16 -16.99 10.47
CA ARG A 30 -19.98 -17.40 9.72
C ARG A 30 -18.84 -16.41 9.96
N ALA A 31 -19.10 -15.12 9.76
CA ALA A 31 -18.13 -14.05 9.97
C ALA A 31 -17.60 -14.01 11.40
N LEU A 32 -18.48 -14.08 12.40
CA LEU A 32 -18.07 -14.05 13.82
C LEU A 32 -17.16 -15.23 14.18
N ARG A 33 -17.49 -16.45 13.74
CA ARG A 33 -16.64 -17.62 13.99
C ARG A 33 -15.26 -17.45 13.35
N THR A 34 -15.21 -17.03 12.08
CA THR A 34 -13.98 -16.79 11.36
C THR A 34 -13.10 -15.77 12.09
N GLU A 35 -13.66 -14.63 12.49
CA GLU A 35 -12.88 -13.58 13.15
C GLU A 35 -12.43 -13.98 14.57
N HIS A 36 -13.23 -14.72 15.33
CA HIS A 36 -12.80 -15.23 16.65
C HIS A 36 -11.64 -16.24 16.53
N GLU A 37 -11.67 -17.13 15.56
CA GLU A 37 -10.55 -18.05 15.33
C GLU A 37 -9.30 -17.30 14.85
N MET A 38 -9.47 -16.27 14.01
CA MET A 38 -8.37 -15.44 13.54
C MET A 38 -7.66 -14.67 14.65
N VAL A 39 -8.33 -14.33 15.76
CA VAL A 39 -7.67 -13.75 16.96
C VAL A 39 -6.60 -14.71 17.49
N THR A 40 -6.96 -15.99 17.66
CA THR A 40 -6.04 -17.03 18.16
C THR A 40 -4.90 -17.26 17.18
N ILE A 41 -5.19 -17.33 15.89
CA ILE A 41 -4.20 -17.51 14.82
C ILE A 41 -3.25 -16.31 14.74
N SER A 42 -3.76 -15.09 14.88
CA SER A 42 -2.94 -13.87 14.91
C SER A 42 -1.97 -13.86 16.08
N LYS A 43 -2.44 -14.33 17.26
CA LYS A 43 -1.56 -14.50 18.42
C LYS A 43 -0.52 -15.60 18.20
N GLU A 44 -0.91 -16.76 17.63
CA GLU A 44 0.01 -17.83 17.27
C GLU A 44 1.15 -17.34 16.36
N MET A 45 0.81 -16.58 15.29
CA MET A 45 1.81 -16.01 14.39
C MET A 45 2.73 -15.01 15.09
N HIS A 46 2.20 -14.19 15.99
CA HIS A 46 3.00 -13.28 16.81
C HIS A 46 3.97 -14.07 17.71
N ASP A 47 3.46 -15.08 18.41
CA ASP A 47 4.27 -15.89 19.35
C ASP A 47 5.35 -16.67 18.58
N ASN A 48 5.04 -17.21 17.39
CA ASN A 48 6.01 -17.89 16.53
C ASN A 48 7.11 -16.93 16.07
N GLY A 49 6.75 -15.71 15.66
CA GLY A 49 7.66 -14.75 15.02
C GLY A 49 8.26 -15.28 13.70
N PHE A 50 8.85 -14.41 12.91
CA PHE A 50 9.53 -14.78 11.68
C PHE A 50 11.06 -14.69 11.90
N TYR A 51 11.79 -15.74 11.59
CA TYR A 51 13.24 -15.75 11.71
C TYR A 51 13.86 -14.71 10.77
N PHE A 52 14.84 -13.95 11.28
CA PHE A 52 15.40 -12.82 10.58
C PHE A 52 16.92 -12.83 10.60
N ASN A 53 17.54 -12.76 9.41
CA ASN A 53 18.98 -12.76 9.25
C ASN A 53 19.56 -11.37 9.57
N ILE A 54 19.83 -11.12 10.85
CA ILE A 54 20.27 -9.82 11.37
C ILE A 54 21.66 -9.42 10.86
N ASP A 55 22.57 -10.38 10.67
CA ASP A 55 23.95 -10.08 10.25
C ASP A 55 23.99 -9.61 8.80
N GLU A 56 23.25 -10.30 7.93
CA GLU A 56 23.11 -9.88 6.54
C GLU A 56 22.35 -8.54 6.44
N ALA A 57 21.36 -8.32 7.30
CA ALA A 57 20.65 -7.04 7.37
C ALA A 57 21.58 -5.88 7.75
N ARG A 58 22.49 -6.09 8.72
CA ARG A 58 23.52 -5.11 9.10
C ARG A 58 24.49 -4.84 7.95
N ARG A 59 24.90 -5.89 7.22
CA ARG A 59 25.76 -5.75 6.03
C ARG A 59 25.10 -4.86 4.98
N ILE A 60 23.85 -5.16 4.60
CA ILE A 60 23.08 -4.37 3.63
C ILE A 60 22.89 -2.93 4.12
N PHE A 61 22.57 -2.72 5.38
CA PHE A 61 22.41 -1.39 5.95
C PHE A 61 23.67 -0.55 5.85
N ASN A 62 24.84 -1.14 6.18
CA ASN A 62 26.14 -0.46 6.09
C ASN A 62 26.48 -0.13 4.63
N GLU A 63 26.17 -1.01 3.70
CA GLU A 63 26.36 -0.77 2.27
C GLU A 63 25.48 0.38 1.76
N ILE A 64 24.21 0.43 2.15
CA ILE A 64 23.28 1.52 1.79
C ILE A 64 23.73 2.84 2.41
N THR A 65 24.06 2.87 3.68
CA THR A 65 24.48 4.11 4.37
C THR A 65 25.81 4.62 3.84
N GLY A 66 26.74 3.71 3.49
CA GLY A 66 27.99 4.08 2.83
C GLY A 66 27.82 4.73 1.46
N GLN A 67 26.71 4.49 0.76
CA GLN A 67 26.37 5.14 -0.51
C GLN A 67 25.65 6.47 -0.31
N LEU A 68 24.94 6.68 0.81
CA LEU A 68 24.13 7.89 1.04
C LEU A 68 24.99 9.14 1.24
N ASP A 69 26.05 9.07 2.01
CA ASP A 69 26.88 10.24 2.33
C ASP A 69 27.57 10.85 1.09
N PRO A 70 28.23 10.05 0.22
CA PRO A 70 28.78 10.57 -1.04
C PRO A 70 27.70 11.14 -1.96
N LEU A 71 26.53 10.47 -2.03
CA LEU A 71 25.42 10.91 -2.87
C LEU A 71 24.80 12.21 -2.35
N ASP A 72 24.71 12.40 -1.04
CA ASP A 72 24.26 13.65 -0.42
C ASP A 72 25.24 14.81 -0.69
N ALA A 73 26.54 14.55 -0.72
CA ALA A 73 27.56 15.54 -1.10
C ALA A 73 27.41 15.92 -2.58
N GLU A 74 27.34 14.94 -3.49
CA GLU A 74 27.12 15.14 -4.94
C GLU A 74 25.84 15.98 -5.19
N LEU A 75 24.76 15.70 -4.48
CA LEU A 75 23.49 16.42 -4.63
C LEU A 75 23.57 17.87 -4.13
N ARG A 76 24.32 18.14 -3.05
CA ARG A 76 24.54 19.51 -2.56
C ARG A 76 25.33 20.34 -3.56
N GLU A 77 26.31 19.76 -4.23
CA GLU A 77 27.08 20.43 -5.31
C GLU A 77 26.21 20.66 -6.54
N SER A 78 25.42 19.66 -6.93
CA SER A 78 24.55 19.71 -8.13
C SER A 78 23.36 20.65 -7.99
N PHE A 79 22.88 20.89 -6.77
CA PHE A 79 21.78 21.80 -6.47
C PHE A 79 22.26 23.01 -5.68
N PRO A 80 22.61 24.12 -6.35
CA PRO A 80 23.11 25.30 -5.68
C PRO A 80 22.13 25.86 -4.65
N PRO A 81 22.61 26.55 -3.61
CA PRO A 81 21.76 27.23 -2.65
C PRO A 81 20.74 28.15 -3.33
N ARG A 82 19.58 28.29 -2.73
CA ARG A 82 18.53 29.23 -3.18
C ARG A 82 18.25 30.26 -2.12
N LEU A 83 17.90 31.46 -2.58
CA LEU A 83 17.41 32.50 -1.67
C LEU A 83 16.07 32.07 -1.07
N LYS A 84 15.99 32.07 0.24
CA LYS A 84 14.78 31.85 1.02
C LYS A 84 14.35 33.13 1.68
N LEU A 85 13.16 33.60 1.36
CA LEU A 85 12.55 34.71 2.05
C LEU A 85 12.21 34.30 3.50
N LEU A 86 12.81 34.99 4.45
CA LEU A 86 12.52 34.81 5.87
C LEU A 86 11.33 35.67 6.28
N ARG A 87 11.36 36.96 5.91
CA ARG A 87 10.27 37.90 6.15
C ARG A 87 10.41 39.15 5.28
N GLU A 88 9.30 39.82 5.04
CA GLU A 88 9.29 41.19 4.57
C GLU A 88 9.30 42.13 5.78
N ILE A 89 10.09 43.19 5.70
CA ILE A 89 10.28 44.14 6.78
C ILE A 89 9.93 45.54 6.26
N THR A 90 9.06 46.22 6.99
CA THR A 90 8.77 47.63 6.78
C THR A 90 9.41 48.42 7.93
N PRO A 91 10.55 49.08 7.75
CA PRO A 91 11.26 49.79 8.80
C PRO A 91 10.38 50.89 9.40
N LYS A 92 10.42 51.00 10.73
CA LYS A 92 9.76 52.07 11.49
C LYS A 92 10.81 52.93 12.16
N THR A 93 10.48 54.21 12.37
CA THR A 93 11.32 55.11 13.17
C THR A 93 10.93 55.07 14.66
N THR A 94 11.90 55.33 15.50
CA THR A 94 11.71 55.59 16.93
C THR A 94 11.19 57.00 17.14
N LYS A 95 10.72 57.28 18.35
CA LYS A 95 10.35 58.67 18.74
C LYS A 95 11.47 59.71 18.60
N PHE A 96 12.71 59.26 18.38
CA PHE A 96 13.88 60.13 18.17
C PHE A 96 14.25 60.31 16.69
N GLY A 97 13.41 59.87 15.75
CA GLY A 97 13.64 59.97 14.31
C GLY A 97 14.69 59.02 13.73
N THR A 98 15.18 58.07 14.49
CA THR A 98 16.13 57.04 14.02
C THR A 98 15.39 55.74 13.71
N LEU A 99 15.88 54.94 12.77
CA LEU A 99 15.28 53.61 12.46
C LEU A 99 15.30 52.69 13.68
N SER A 100 14.20 51.99 13.88
CA SER A 100 14.02 51.03 14.97
C SER A 100 14.91 49.80 14.77
N ARG A 101 15.89 49.59 15.62
CA ARG A 101 16.76 48.41 15.59
C ARG A 101 15.98 47.09 15.85
N THR A 102 14.77 47.16 16.31
CA THR A 102 13.90 45.99 16.49
C THR A 102 13.65 45.25 15.19
N ASP A 103 13.55 45.98 14.08
CA ASP A 103 13.35 45.44 12.74
C ASP A 103 14.62 44.85 12.12
N PHE A 104 15.79 45.15 12.70
CA PHE A 104 17.11 44.75 12.24
C PHE A 104 17.89 43.90 13.25
N ARG A 105 17.23 43.15 14.14
CA ARG A 105 17.84 42.31 15.19
C ARG A 105 18.84 41.27 14.67
N TRP A 106 18.70 40.86 13.43
CA TRP A 106 19.59 39.93 12.74
C TRP A 106 20.92 40.59 12.32
N MET A 107 20.97 41.93 12.22
CA MET A 107 22.11 42.74 11.87
C MET A 107 22.71 43.34 13.15
N LYS A 108 23.68 42.63 13.78
CA LYS A 108 24.19 43.00 15.11
C LYS A 108 24.85 44.38 15.15
N ASP A 109 25.69 44.69 14.16
CA ASP A 109 26.49 45.96 14.09
C ASP A 109 26.44 46.59 12.70
N GLY A 110 25.40 46.34 11.92
CA GLY A 110 25.28 46.83 10.55
C GLY A 110 24.89 48.30 10.46
N ASP A 111 25.42 48.97 9.43
CA ASP A 111 24.98 50.29 9.02
C ASP A 111 23.55 50.22 8.47
N LEU A 112 22.70 51.13 8.92
CA LEU A 112 21.30 51.23 8.49
C LEU A 112 21.07 52.34 7.46
N SER A 113 22.13 52.98 6.95
CA SER A 113 22.06 54.09 6.00
C SER A 113 21.36 53.76 4.69
N ASP A 114 21.39 52.49 4.29
CA ASP A 114 20.75 52.00 3.08
C ASP A 114 19.22 51.77 3.24
N TYR A 115 18.68 51.93 4.44
CA TYR A 115 17.29 51.69 4.74
C TYR A 115 16.53 52.97 5.08
N SER A 116 15.30 53.07 4.63
CA SER A 116 14.41 54.21 4.89
C SER A 116 13.11 53.77 5.55
N GLU A 117 12.53 54.65 6.35
CA GLU A 117 11.24 54.43 6.95
C GLU A 117 10.19 54.14 5.87
N GLY A 118 9.36 53.10 6.08
CA GLY A 118 8.28 52.73 5.19
C GLY A 118 8.70 51.99 3.91
N ALA A 119 10.01 51.97 3.59
CA ALA A 119 10.53 51.24 2.43
C ALA A 119 10.62 49.75 2.72
N VAL A 120 9.70 48.95 2.15
CA VAL A 120 9.64 47.49 2.35
C VAL A 120 10.85 46.83 1.71
N PHE A 121 11.51 45.95 2.46
CA PHE A 121 12.58 45.10 1.94
C PHE A 121 12.43 43.66 2.38
N SER A 122 13.00 42.73 1.61
CA SER A 122 12.96 41.29 1.86
C SER A 122 14.25 40.85 2.59
N HIS A 123 14.09 40.33 3.80
CA HIS A 123 15.17 39.65 4.51
C HIS A 123 15.24 38.22 4.01
N CYS A 124 16.29 37.86 3.31
CA CYS A 124 16.52 36.55 2.72
C CYS A 124 17.80 35.91 3.27
N GLU A 125 17.83 34.58 3.27
CA GLU A 125 19.05 33.81 3.52
C GLU A 125 19.32 32.84 2.36
N TRP A 126 20.58 32.49 2.15
CA TRP A 126 20.96 31.41 1.26
C TRP A 126 20.71 30.08 1.96
N GLU A 127 19.70 29.34 1.51
CA GLU A 127 19.38 28.02 2.02
C GLU A 127 20.07 26.94 1.16
N PRO A 128 21.06 26.20 1.74
CA PRO A 128 21.69 25.11 1.02
C PRO A 128 20.69 23.98 0.76
N PHE A 129 20.94 23.19 -0.28
CA PHE A 129 20.09 22.05 -0.59
C PHE A 129 20.20 20.99 0.52
N ASN A 130 19.06 20.61 1.08
CA ASN A 130 18.93 19.52 2.04
C ASN A 130 18.15 18.37 1.39
N PRO A 131 18.81 17.24 1.04
CA PRO A 131 18.18 16.08 0.43
C PRO A 131 17.20 15.35 1.37
N GLY A 132 17.12 15.71 2.64
CA GLY A 132 16.11 15.26 3.61
C GLY A 132 14.87 16.16 3.70
N SER A 133 14.85 17.33 3.04
CA SER A 133 13.74 18.28 3.10
C SER A 133 12.66 17.99 2.04
N PRO A 134 11.44 17.52 2.41
CA PRO A 134 10.39 17.22 1.43
C PRO A 134 10.06 18.39 0.52
N ARG A 135 10.04 19.62 1.07
CA ARG A 135 9.77 20.84 0.30
C ARG A 135 10.82 21.09 -0.76
N GLN A 136 12.11 21.01 -0.40
CA GLN A 136 13.20 21.22 -1.34
C GLN A 136 13.27 20.11 -2.39
N ILE A 137 13.00 18.85 -2.00
CA ILE A 137 12.89 17.71 -2.93
C ILE A 137 11.83 17.97 -3.99
N VAL A 138 10.61 18.33 -3.57
CA VAL A 138 9.51 18.63 -4.50
C VAL A 138 9.85 19.79 -5.42
N ASP A 139 10.49 20.86 -4.93
CA ASP A 139 10.93 21.98 -5.75
C ASP A 139 11.93 21.55 -6.86
N ARG A 140 12.87 20.65 -6.53
CA ARG A 140 13.87 20.18 -7.50
C ARG A 140 13.27 19.23 -8.52
N LEU A 141 12.38 18.33 -8.08
CA LEU A 141 11.69 17.39 -8.96
C LEU A 141 10.72 18.12 -9.91
N ASN A 142 9.94 19.09 -9.41
CA ASN A 142 9.05 19.91 -10.25
C ASN A 142 9.85 20.67 -11.33
N ALA A 143 11.00 21.24 -10.97
CA ALA A 143 11.88 21.91 -11.92
C ALA A 143 12.46 20.96 -13.00
N ALA A 144 12.51 19.66 -12.72
CA ALA A 144 12.95 18.61 -13.64
C ALA A 144 11.80 17.98 -14.45
N GLY A 145 10.59 18.54 -14.39
CA GLY A 145 9.44 18.05 -15.15
C GLY A 145 8.66 16.92 -14.49
N TRP A 146 8.81 16.73 -13.18
CA TRP A 146 8.04 15.75 -12.42
C TRP A 146 6.55 16.04 -12.48
N ARG A 147 5.72 15.01 -12.66
CA ARG A 147 4.25 15.13 -12.79
C ARG A 147 3.53 14.21 -11.83
N PRO A 148 3.59 14.49 -10.51
CA PRO A 148 2.98 13.65 -9.49
C PRO A 148 1.44 13.69 -9.57
N TYR A 149 0.80 12.59 -9.21
CA TYR A 149 -0.66 12.50 -9.12
C TYR A 149 -1.18 12.16 -7.71
N GLU A 150 -0.35 11.53 -6.87
CA GLU A 150 -0.72 11.24 -5.49
C GLU A 150 -0.53 12.45 -4.59
N LYS A 151 -1.62 12.86 -3.94
CA LYS A 151 -1.65 13.99 -3.03
C LYS A 151 -1.40 13.56 -1.58
N THR A 152 -0.76 14.43 -0.80
CA THR A 152 -0.65 14.24 0.66
C THR A 152 -2.03 14.32 1.33
N LYS A 153 -2.13 13.75 2.55
CA LYS A 153 -3.38 13.83 3.33
C LYS A 153 -3.85 15.28 3.52
N GLY A 154 -2.91 16.19 3.83
CA GLY A 154 -3.23 17.61 4.02
C GLY A 154 -3.79 18.27 2.76
N TYR A 155 -3.27 17.93 1.58
CA TYR A 155 -3.80 18.44 0.31
C TYR A 155 -5.21 17.91 0.05
N ILE A 156 -5.45 16.61 0.25
CA ILE A 156 -6.78 16.00 0.09
C ILE A 156 -7.79 16.65 1.04
N GLU A 157 -7.41 16.89 2.28
CA GLU A 157 -8.26 17.50 3.30
C GLU A 157 -8.57 18.98 2.96
N CYS A 158 -7.58 19.73 2.50
CA CYS A 158 -7.76 21.08 1.99
C CYS A 158 -8.81 21.12 0.87
N LEU A 159 -8.66 20.26 -0.17
CA LEU A 159 -9.62 20.18 -1.26
C LEU A 159 -11.02 19.73 -0.79
N ARG A 160 -11.08 18.83 0.19
CA ARG A 160 -12.35 18.38 0.78
C ARG A 160 -13.05 19.53 1.51
N THR A 161 -12.31 20.32 2.30
CA THR A 161 -12.86 21.47 3.03
C THR A 161 -13.41 22.52 2.07
N ILE A 162 -12.69 22.85 1.01
CA ILE A 162 -13.16 23.80 -0.03
C ILE A 162 -14.47 23.33 -0.68
N ARG A 163 -14.58 22.03 -0.97
CA ARG A 163 -15.77 21.43 -1.61
C ARG A 163 -16.94 21.17 -0.64
N ASN A 164 -16.67 21.19 0.66
CA ASN A 164 -17.69 20.91 1.66
C ASN A 164 -18.68 22.07 1.79
N LYS A 165 -19.94 21.81 1.41
CA LYS A 165 -21.02 22.80 1.51
C LYS A 165 -21.35 23.22 2.96
N TRP A 166 -20.97 22.39 3.92
CA TRP A 166 -21.24 22.58 5.34
C TRP A 166 -20.05 23.16 6.11
N ALA A 167 -18.90 23.37 5.45
CA ALA A 167 -17.76 24.04 6.07
C ALA A 167 -18.10 25.51 6.33
N SER A 168 -17.66 26.04 7.47
CA SER A 168 -17.83 27.47 7.79
C SER A 168 -17.08 28.34 6.77
N PRO A 169 -17.52 29.60 6.56
CA PRO A 169 -16.81 30.53 5.67
C PRO A 169 -15.33 30.70 6.06
N GLU A 170 -15.02 30.73 7.37
CA GLU A 170 -13.66 30.87 7.88
C GLU A 170 -12.79 29.64 7.59
N GLU A 171 -13.33 28.43 7.74
CA GLU A 171 -12.62 27.19 7.43
C GLU A 171 -12.33 27.09 5.94
N ARG A 172 -13.30 27.47 5.10
CA ARG A 172 -13.15 27.48 3.64
C ARG A 172 -12.09 28.48 3.22
N GLN A 173 -12.15 29.72 3.73
CA GLN A 173 -11.15 30.75 3.42
C GLN A 173 -9.73 30.30 3.82
N LYS A 174 -9.55 29.74 5.01
CA LYS A 174 -8.26 29.17 5.45
C LYS A 174 -7.76 28.03 4.54
N ALA A 175 -8.66 27.23 4.00
CA ALA A 175 -8.29 26.17 3.07
C ALA A 175 -7.91 26.75 1.68
N GLU A 176 -8.64 27.75 1.20
CA GLU A 176 -8.33 28.47 -0.04
C GLU A 176 -6.99 29.21 0.05
N ASP A 177 -6.69 29.86 1.15
CA ASP A 177 -5.39 30.51 1.39
C ASP A 177 -4.21 29.53 1.38
N ARG A 178 -4.43 28.27 1.77
CA ARG A 178 -3.42 27.21 1.77
C ARG A 178 -3.30 26.47 0.45
N LEU A 179 -4.31 26.57 -0.42
CA LEU A 179 -4.36 25.81 -1.67
C LEU A 179 -3.13 26.03 -2.56
N PRO A 180 -2.64 27.28 -2.80
CA PRO A 180 -1.45 27.50 -3.64
C PRO A 180 -0.19 26.81 -3.08
N HIS A 181 -0.07 26.72 -1.76
CA HIS A 181 1.02 25.98 -1.13
C HIS A 181 0.91 24.47 -1.41
N TYR A 182 -0.30 23.89 -1.29
CA TYR A 182 -0.52 22.49 -1.56
C TYR A 182 -0.41 22.13 -3.04
N GLU A 183 -0.84 22.98 -3.94
CA GLU A 183 -0.67 22.79 -5.39
C GLU A 183 0.82 22.65 -5.75
N LYS A 184 1.69 23.38 -5.05
CA LYS A 184 3.13 23.32 -5.26
C LYS A 184 3.81 22.17 -4.50
N TYR A 185 3.46 21.95 -3.22
CA TYR A 185 4.21 21.09 -2.29
C TYR A 185 3.40 19.92 -1.72
N GLY A 186 2.12 19.84 -2.02
CA GLY A 186 1.20 18.86 -1.44
C GLY A 186 1.28 17.46 -2.08
N TRP A 187 2.40 17.12 -2.70
CA TRP A 187 2.60 15.86 -3.40
C TRP A 187 3.36 14.86 -2.53
N LYS A 188 2.95 13.59 -2.59
CA LYS A 188 3.70 12.53 -1.92
C LYS A 188 4.99 12.24 -2.68
N VAL A 189 6.07 12.08 -1.94
CA VAL A 189 7.32 11.53 -2.48
C VAL A 189 7.26 10.00 -2.33
N SER A 190 6.31 9.37 -3.04
CA SER A 190 6.09 7.93 -3.09
C SER A 190 6.73 7.33 -4.34
N LYS A 191 6.92 6.00 -4.35
CA LYS A 191 7.43 5.28 -5.53
C LYS A 191 6.62 5.65 -6.77
N ASP A 192 5.30 5.51 -6.72
CA ASP A 192 4.39 5.76 -7.84
C ASP A 192 4.48 7.18 -8.39
N ASN A 193 4.64 8.17 -7.51
CA ASN A 193 4.87 9.54 -7.96
C ASN A 193 6.27 9.75 -8.54
N LEU A 194 7.31 9.15 -7.96
CA LEU A 194 8.68 9.24 -8.48
C LEU A 194 8.80 8.63 -9.86
N ASP A 195 7.97 7.64 -10.16
CA ASP A 195 7.87 6.98 -11.47
C ASP A 195 7.40 7.93 -12.59
N THR A 196 6.79 9.06 -12.24
CA THR A 196 6.38 10.08 -13.23
C THR A 196 7.50 11.06 -13.60
N LEU A 197 8.72 10.90 -13.04
CA LEU A 197 9.86 11.70 -13.47
C LEU A 197 10.28 11.28 -14.88
N PRO A 198 10.35 12.19 -15.87
CA PRO A 198 10.71 11.85 -17.23
C PRO A 198 12.09 11.18 -17.32
N ALA A 199 12.26 10.22 -18.22
CA ALA A 199 13.56 9.60 -18.48
C ALA A 199 14.61 10.62 -18.97
N THR A 200 14.16 11.72 -19.57
CA THR A 200 14.98 12.86 -20.01
C THR A 200 15.31 13.85 -18.89
N ALA A 201 14.86 13.61 -17.66
CA ALA A 201 15.14 14.48 -16.52
C ALA A 201 16.66 14.60 -16.30
N PRO A 202 17.15 15.79 -15.84
CA PRO A 202 18.56 16.01 -15.55
C PRO A 202 19.13 14.97 -14.57
N LEU A 203 20.41 14.62 -14.76
CA LEU A 203 21.08 13.63 -13.92
C LEU A 203 20.94 13.88 -12.41
N PRO A 204 21.07 15.11 -11.88
CA PRO A 204 20.86 15.38 -10.46
C PRO A 204 19.46 14.99 -9.96
N ALA A 205 18.41 15.19 -10.77
CA ALA A 205 17.05 14.79 -10.39
C ALA A 205 16.90 13.26 -10.31
N ARG A 206 17.49 12.52 -11.26
CA ARG A 206 17.53 11.05 -11.23
C ARG A 206 18.35 10.53 -10.04
N ARG A 207 19.48 11.16 -9.74
CA ARG A 207 20.29 10.86 -8.54
C ARG A 207 19.52 11.12 -7.24
N LEU A 208 18.70 12.18 -7.21
CA LEU A 208 17.83 12.46 -6.07
C LEU A 208 16.78 11.36 -5.87
N VAL A 209 16.17 10.84 -6.94
CA VAL A 209 15.25 9.68 -6.85
C VAL A 209 15.97 8.46 -6.31
N HIS A 210 17.16 8.14 -6.81
CA HIS A 210 17.97 7.03 -6.32
C HIS A 210 18.30 7.18 -4.82
N ARG A 211 18.70 8.37 -4.40
CA ARG A 211 18.95 8.68 -2.98
C ARG A 211 17.71 8.45 -2.11
N LEU A 212 16.52 8.84 -2.59
CA LEU A 212 15.27 8.66 -1.86
C LEU A 212 14.93 7.18 -1.68
N LEU A 213 15.18 6.36 -2.68
CA LEU A 213 15.00 4.90 -2.59
C LEU A 213 15.95 4.28 -1.57
N LEU A 214 17.24 4.62 -1.61
CA LEU A 214 18.22 4.14 -0.62
C LEU A 214 17.84 4.55 0.80
N ALA A 215 17.43 5.80 1.01
CA ALA A 215 16.99 6.28 2.32
C ALA A 215 15.73 5.58 2.82
N ALA A 216 14.80 5.22 1.92
CA ALA A 216 13.63 4.42 2.28
C ALA A 216 14.03 3.01 2.72
N ARG A 217 14.98 2.37 2.02
CA ARG A 217 15.51 1.05 2.40
C ARG A 217 16.21 1.08 3.76
N ALA A 218 17.07 2.07 4.00
CA ALA A 218 17.75 2.23 5.30
C ALA A 218 16.74 2.41 6.44
N ARG A 219 15.68 3.20 6.23
CA ARG A 219 14.62 3.39 7.22
C ARG A 219 13.88 2.09 7.53
N THR A 220 13.54 1.31 6.51
CA THR A 220 12.89 0.01 6.68
C THR A 220 13.78 -0.96 7.47
N LEU A 221 15.08 -1.02 7.18
CA LEU A 221 16.03 -1.84 7.94
C LEU A 221 16.14 -1.37 9.40
N THR A 222 16.15 -0.05 9.65
CA THR A 222 16.15 0.49 11.02
C THR A 222 14.90 0.08 11.79
N GLU A 223 13.73 0.09 11.14
CA GLU A 223 12.49 -0.39 11.76
C GLU A 223 12.59 -1.89 12.13
N TRP A 224 13.16 -2.70 11.26
CA TRP A 224 13.35 -4.14 11.50
C TRP A 224 14.38 -4.42 12.61
N PHE A 225 15.48 -3.65 12.67
CA PHE A 225 16.43 -3.76 13.78
C PHE A 225 15.78 -3.47 15.14
N ASN A 226 14.92 -2.46 15.22
CA ASN A 226 14.20 -2.13 16.45
C ASN A 226 13.18 -3.20 16.87
N ALA A 227 12.71 -4.02 15.93
CA ALA A 227 11.75 -5.09 16.16
C ALA A 227 12.41 -6.47 16.39
N TYR A 228 13.71 -6.59 16.10
CA TYR A 228 14.43 -7.86 16.23
C TYR A 228 14.62 -8.27 17.68
N ASN A 229 14.32 -9.52 17.97
CA ASN A 229 14.54 -10.12 19.28
C ASN A 229 15.82 -10.97 19.26
N GLU A 230 16.83 -10.56 20.02
CA GLU A 230 18.15 -11.23 20.06
C GLU A 230 18.09 -12.62 20.70
N GLN A 231 17.10 -12.94 21.54
CA GLN A 231 16.98 -14.23 22.19
C GLN A 231 16.36 -15.29 21.28
N THR A 232 15.39 -14.89 20.46
CA THR A 232 14.68 -15.81 19.54
C THR A 232 15.23 -15.78 18.13
N HIS A 233 16.05 -14.79 17.79
CA HIS A 233 16.51 -14.48 16.42
C HIS A 233 15.35 -14.24 15.46
N ARG A 234 14.21 -13.71 15.98
CA ARG A 234 12.98 -13.51 15.22
C ARG A 234 12.44 -12.09 15.38
N ILE A 235 11.60 -11.70 14.45
CA ILE A 235 10.77 -10.51 14.55
C ILE A 235 9.33 -10.96 14.85
N HIS A 236 8.78 -10.48 15.96
CA HIS A 236 7.45 -10.79 16.45
C HIS A 236 6.48 -9.64 16.10
N GLY A 237 6.04 -9.58 14.83
CA GLY A 237 5.11 -8.57 14.36
C GLY A 237 3.70 -8.76 14.92
N THR A 238 2.94 -7.68 14.99
CA THR A 238 1.54 -7.70 15.43
C THR A 238 0.61 -7.81 14.22
N PHE A 239 -0.29 -8.77 14.25
CA PHE A 239 -1.28 -9.03 13.21
C PHE A 239 -2.66 -8.59 13.69
N ASN A 240 -3.23 -7.54 13.08
CA ASN A 240 -4.61 -7.16 13.29
C ASN A 240 -5.49 -7.75 12.18
N HIS A 241 -6.23 -8.80 12.51
CA HIS A 241 -6.99 -9.58 11.53
C HIS A 241 -8.10 -8.80 10.81
N ILE A 242 -8.57 -7.68 11.38
CA ILE A 242 -9.60 -6.78 10.78
C ILE A 242 -9.09 -5.33 10.63
N GLY A 243 -7.77 -5.14 10.51
CA GLY A 243 -7.16 -3.80 10.57
C GLY A 243 -7.48 -2.87 9.41
N ALA A 244 -7.82 -3.38 8.23
CA ALA A 244 -8.28 -2.59 7.10
C ALA A 244 -9.81 -2.44 7.10
N TRP A 245 -10.33 -1.35 6.49
CA TRP A 245 -11.78 -1.15 6.34
C TRP A 245 -12.46 -2.27 5.49
N THR A 246 -11.70 -2.89 4.59
CA THR A 246 -12.10 -4.07 3.81
C THR A 246 -11.97 -5.37 4.61
N GLN A 247 -11.54 -5.28 5.86
CA GLN A 247 -11.30 -6.37 6.80
C GLN A 247 -10.15 -7.31 6.40
N ARG A 248 -9.26 -6.87 5.50
CA ARG A 248 -7.95 -7.49 5.35
C ARG A 248 -7.14 -7.35 6.64
N MET A 249 -6.24 -8.28 6.86
CA MET A 249 -5.26 -8.21 7.92
C MET A 249 -4.33 -7.00 7.70
N SER A 250 -3.98 -6.30 8.77
CA SER A 250 -2.93 -5.29 8.79
C SER A 250 -1.82 -5.67 9.76
N HIS A 251 -0.61 -5.20 9.50
CA HIS A 251 0.58 -5.52 10.28
C HIS A 251 1.15 -4.27 10.94
N ASN A 252 1.66 -4.45 12.15
CA ASN A 252 2.34 -3.42 12.92
C ASN A 252 3.53 -3.99 13.67
N GLY A 253 4.53 -3.16 13.92
CA GLY A 253 5.67 -3.42 14.76
C GLY A 253 6.56 -4.61 14.42
N PRO A 254 7.04 -4.77 13.17
CA PRO A 254 6.95 -3.91 11.98
C PRO A 254 5.79 -4.27 11.04
N ASN A 255 5.61 -3.44 9.98
CA ASN A 255 4.68 -3.79 8.91
C ASN A 255 5.30 -4.83 7.95
N MET A 256 5.10 -6.11 8.22
CA MET A 256 5.62 -7.22 7.42
C MET A 256 4.84 -7.44 6.10
N ALA A 257 3.73 -6.72 5.85
CA ALA A 257 3.04 -6.76 4.57
C ALA A 257 3.72 -5.87 3.51
N ASN A 258 4.64 -4.98 3.91
CA ASN A 258 5.32 -4.02 3.04
C ASN A 258 6.80 -4.34 2.79
N VAL A 259 7.16 -5.62 2.79
CA VAL A 259 8.52 -6.04 2.42
C VAL A 259 8.75 -5.79 0.93
N PRO A 260 9.86 -5.14 0.55
CA PRO A 260 10.13 -4.80 -0.85
C PRO A 260 10.08 -6.00 -1.78
N THR A 261 9.49 -5.83 -2.96
CA THR A 261 9.42 -6.82 -4.04
C THR A 261 10.17 -6.31 -5.25
N GLU A 262 10.76 -7.21 -6.01
CA GLU A 262 11.38 -6.89 -7.30
C GLU A 262 10.30 -6.50 -8.31
N ASP A 263 10.64 -5.51 -9.12
CA ASP A 263 9.82 -5.07 -10.25
C ASP A 263 10.66 -5.25 -11.52
N PRO A 264 10.44 -6.32 -12.29
CA PRO A 264 11.24 -6.59 -13.49
C PRO A 264 11.18 -5.51 -14.56
N GLN A 265 10.11 -4.69 -14.57
CA GLN A 265 9.97 -3.57 -15.51
C GLN A 265 10.80 -2.35 -15.09
N HIS A 266 11.12 -2.26 -13.80
CA HIS A 266 11.88 -1.15 -13.22
C HIS A 266 12.97 -1.64 -12.28
N PRO A 267 14.02 -2.32 -12.78
CA PRO A 267 15.07 -2.92 -11.95
C PRO A 267 15.88 -1.87 -11.16
N ASP A 268 16.05 -0.66 -11.72
CA ASP A 268 16.68 0.48 -11.06
C ASP A 268 15.94 0.96 -9.80
N ARG A 269 14.66 0.63 -9.67
CA ARG A 269 13.79 0.96 -8.52
C ARG A 269 13.65 -0.20 -7.54
N SER A 270 14.07 -1.37 -7.94
CA SER A 270 14.03 -2.61 -7.15
C SER A 270 15.33 -2.87 -6.38
N ILE A 271 16.17 -1.83 -6.23
CA ILE A 271 17.45 -1.91 -5.52
C ILE A 271 17.24 -2.51 -4.14
N TYR A 272 18.03 -3.52 -3.81
CA TYR A 272 17.99 -4.31 -2.56
C TYR A 272 16.66 -5.03 -2.28
N SER A 273 15.67 -5.03 -3.17
CA SER A 273 14.36 -5.64 -2.88
C SER A 273 14.49 -7.14 -2.56
N ASN A 274 15.12 -7.92 -3.43
CA ASN A 274 15.30 -9.35 -3.20
C ASN A 274 16.21 -9.64 -2.00
N ALA A 275 17.29 -8.87 -1.84
CA ALA A 275 18.20 -9.02 -0.70
C ALA A 275 17.45 -8.75 0.63
N MET A 276 16.63 -7.71 0.71
CA MET A 276 15.83 -7.40 1.90
C MET A 276 14.73 -8.42 2.16
N ARG A 277 14.11 -8.98 1.12
CA ARG A 277 13.12 -10.06 1.26
C ARG A 277 13.79 -11.37 1.72
N ALA A 278 15.00 -11.66 1.28
CA ALA A 278 15.79 -12.82 1.70
C ALA A 278 16.22 -12.77 3.17
N LEU A 279 16.16 -11.61 3.85
CA LEU A 279 16.42 -11.50 5.28
C LEU A 279 15.37 -12.25 6.13
N TRP A 280 14.14 -12.34 5.62
CA TRP A 280 13.04 -13.12 6.21
C TRP A 280 13.22 -14.58 5.81
N SER A 281 13.70 -15.40 6.73
CA SER A 281 14.25 -16.71 6.44
C SER A 281 13.84 -17.75 7.49
N VAL A 282 14.49 -18.87 7.52
CA VAL A 282 14.30 -19.93 8.51
C VAL A 282 15.64 -20.35 9.12
N PRO A 283 15.64 -20.92 10.33
CA PRO A 283 16.84 -21.50 10.92
C PRO A 283 17.38 -22.68 10.07
N LEU A 284 18.66 -23.00 10.26
CA LEU A 284 19.28 -24.18 9.63
C LEU A 284 18.50 -25.46 9.98
N GLY A 285 18.28 -26.33 9.01
CA GLY A 285 17.50 -27.57 9.16
C GLY A 285 15.98 -27.35 9.13
N ARG A 286 15.53 -26.20 8.60
CA ARG A 286 14.12 -25.88 8.37
C ARG A 286 13.93 -25.39 6.95
N ASN A 287 12.69 -25.47 6.45
CA ASN A 287 12.28 -24.88 5.17
C ASN A 287 11.16 -23.86 5.40
N LEU A 288 11.13 -22.85 4.55
CA LEU A 288 10.02 -21.93 4.37
C LEU A 288 9.16 -22.39 3.21
N ILE A 289 7.86 -22.31 3.35
CA ILE A 289 6.85 -22.68 2.35
C ILE A 289 6.01 -21.45 2.07
N GLY A 290 5.97 -21.03 0.80
CA GLY A 290 5.08 -19.96 0.32
C GLY A 290 3.89 -20.55 -0.43
N VAL A 291 2.68 -20.14 -0.07
CA VAL A 291 1.45 -20.48 -0.82
C VAL A 291 0.68 -19.21 -1.08
N ASP A 292 0.36 -18.98 -2.34
CA ASP A 292 -0.34 -17.81 -2.85
C ASP A 292 -1.68 -18.21 -3.50
N ALA A 293 -2.67 -17.34 -3.46
CA ALA A 293 -3.94 -17.59 -4.16
C ALA A 293 -3.86 -17.09 -5.61
N GLU A 294 -4.05 -17.98 -6.55
CA GLU A 294 -3.93 -17.68 -7.99
C GLU A 294 -4.94 -16.64 -8.44
N GLY A 295 -4.45 -15.43 -8.73
CA GLY A 295 -5.24 -14.36 -9.31
C GLY A 295 -6.54 -14.07 -8.57
N ILE A 296 -6.54 -14.16 -7.24
CA ILE A 296 -7.73 -14.16 -6.40
C ILE A 296 -8.68 -12.98 -6.68
N GLN A 297 -8.15 -11.79 -6.90
CA GLN A 297 -8.98 -10.61 -7.20
C GLN A 297 -9.70 -10.73 -8.54
N LEU A 298 -9.05 -11.31 -9.57
CA LEU A 298 -9.69 -11.56 -10.86
C LEU A 298 -10.74 -12.68 -10.76
N ARG A 299 -10.49 -13.71 -9.96
CA ARG A 299 -11.46 -14.80 -9.73
C ARG A 299 -12.68 -14.31 -8.94
N ILE A 300 -12.48 -13.44 -7.94
CA ILE A 300 -13.57 -12.79 -7.20
C ILE A 300 -14.35 -11.84 -8.12
N LEU A 301 -13.67 -11.06 -8.97
CA LEU A 301 -14.34 -10.26 -9.99
C LEU A 301 -15.20 -11.13 -10.91
N ALA A 302 -14.65 -12.26 -11.38
CA ALA A 302 -15.34 -13.21 -12.23
C ALA A 302 -16.60 -13.78 -11.54
N HIS A 303 -16.53 -14.04 -10.24
CA HIS A 303 -17.69 -14.43 -9.43
C HIS A 303 -18.79 -13.36 -9.45
N TYR A 304 -18.45 -12.10 -9.16
CA TYR A 304 -19.43 -11.01 -9.14
C TYR A 304 -19.97 -10.66 -10.54
N MET A 305 -19.15 -10.77 -11.57
CA MET A 305 -19.59 -10.56 -12.97
C MET A 305 -20.48 -11.69 -13.45
N ASN A 306 -20.29 -12.91 -12.97
CA ASN A 306 -20.94 -14.14 -13.44
C ASN A 306 -20.90 -14.30 -14.97
N ASP A 307 -19.78 -13.92 -15.57
CA ASP A 307 -19.54 -13.98 -17.02
C ASP A 307 -18.70 -15.23 -17.36
N ARG A 308 -19.29 -16.18 -18.09
CA ARG A 308 -18.65 -17.45 -18.42
C ARG A 308 -17.35 -17.29 -19.23
N ARG A 309 -17.25 -16.30 -20.11
CA ARG A 309 -16.04 -16.05 -20.90
C ARG A 309 -14.92 -15.54 -20.01
N PHE A 310 -15.24 -14.60 -19.12
CA PHE A 310 -14.27 -14.09 -18.18
C PHE A 310 -13.84 -15.17 -17.17
N ILE A 311 -14.77 -15.96 -16.63
CA ILE A 311 -14.46 -17.12 -15.76
C ILE A 311 -13.51 -18.06 -16.47
N HIS A 312 -13.80 -18.46 -17.72
CA HIS A 312 -12.94 -19.36 -18.50
C HIS A 312 -11.55 -18.77 -18.71
N SER A 313 -11.44 -17.46 -19.02
CA SER A 313 -10.16 -16.81 -19.22
C SER A 313 -9.26 -16.82 -17.99
N VAL A 314 -9.86 -16.64 -16.80
CA VAL A 314 -9.13 -16.60 -15.52
C VAL A 314 -8.75 -18.01 -15.02
N THR A 315 -9.56 -19.03 -15.34
CA THR A 315 -9.34 -20.39 -14.83
C THR A 315 -8.56 -21.30 -15.79
N SER A 316 -8.73 -21.13 -17.09
CA SER A 316 -8.22 -22.03 -18.11
C SER A 316 -7.56 -21.31 -19.29
N GLY A 317 -7.65 -19.99 -19.35
CA GLY A 317 -7.06 -19.22 -20.45
C GLY A 317 -5.54 -19.26 -20.45
N THR A 318 -4.95 -19.38 -21.64
CA THR A 318 -3.49 -19.44 -21.81
C THR A 318 -2.99 -18.25 -22.64
N LYS A 319 -1.75 -17.87 -22.40
CA LYS A 319 -1.08 -16.79 -23.15
C LYS A 319 -0.83 -17.20 -24.59
N GLU A 320 -0.49 -18.46 -24.77
CA GLU A 320 -0.15 -19.08 -26.07
C GLU A 320 -1.36 -19.06 -27.01
N GLU A 321 -2.56 -19.29 -26.49
CA GLU A 321 -3.83 -19.26 -27.26
C GLU A 321 -4.45 -17.87 -27.29
N GLY A 322 -3.91 -16.91 -26.55
CA GLY A 322 -4.48 -15.56 -26.44
C GLY A 322 -5.81 -15.50 -25.69
N THR A 323 -6.11 -16.52 -24.89
CA THR A 323 -7.36 -16.66 -24.15
C THR A 323 -7.24 -16.21 -22.68
N ASP A 324 -6.04 -15.89 -22.23
CA ASP A 324 -5.80 -15.39 -20.87
C ASP A 324 -6.43 -14.01 -20.62
N PRO A 325 -6.74 -13.65 -19.36
CA PRO A 325 -7.49 -12.44 -19.04
C PRO A 325 -6.76 -11.16 -19.48
N HIS A 326 -5.44 -11.13 -19.46
CA HIS A 326 -4.71 -9.91 -19.83
C HIS A 326 -4.69 -9.68 -21.34
N THR A 327 -4.64 -10.74 -22.15
CA THR A 327 -4.78 -10.65 -23.61
C THR A 327 -6.20 -10.21 -23.97
N LEU A 328 -7.23 -10.78 -23.34
CA LEU A 328 -8.62 -10.36 -23.57
C LEU A 328 -8.87 -8.91 -23.12
N ASN A 329 -8.28 -8.50 -22.00
CA ASN A 329 -8.38 -7.11 -21.54
C ASN A 329 -7.68 -6.13 -22.51
N LYS A 330 -6.54 -6.51 -23.11
CA LYS A 330 -5.88 -5.72 -24.15
C LYS A 330 -6.83 -5.50 -25.34
N LEU A 331 -7.49 -6.53 -25.82
CA LEU A 331 -8.46 -6.45 -26.91
C LEU A 331 -9.63 -5.53 -26.54
N ALA A 332 -10.15 -5.63 -25.33
CA ALA A 332 -11.25 -4.81 -24.83
C ALA A 332 -10.89 -3.32 -24.70
N LEU A 333 -9.63 -3.01 -24.38
CA LEU A 333 -9.11 -1.63 -24.30
C LEU A 333 -8.89 -1.00 -25.67
N GLY A 334 -8.71 -1.81 -26.73
CA GLY A 334 -8.48 -1.36 -28.09
C GLY A 334 -7.03 -0.88 -28.34
N ASP A 335 -6.85 -0.13 -29.43
CA ASP A 335 -5.53 0.25 -29.98
C ASP A 335 -4.67 1.13 -29.05
N VAL A 336 -5.26 1.76 -28.06
CA VAL A 336 -4.52 2.57 -27.07
C VAL A 336 -3.67 1.70 -26.15
N CYS A 337 -4.06 0.43 -25.94
CA CYS A 337 -3.31 -0.52 -25.14
C CYS A 337 -2.27 -1.24 -25.99
N LYS A 338 -1.00 -0.86 -25.88
CA LYS A 338 0.07 -1.35 -26.76
C LYS A 338 0.52 -2.77 -26.44
N SER A 339 0.54 -3.13 -25.16
CA SER A 339 1.06 -4.43 -24.73
C SER A 339 0.10 -5.17 -23.79
N ARG A 340 0.30 -6.48 -23.65
CA ARG A 340 -0.37 -7.32 -22.66
C ARG A 340 -0.01 -6.88 -21.23
N ASP A 341 1.21 -6.40 -21.03
CA ASP A 341 1.68 -5.95 -19.72
C ASP A 341 1.03 -4.61 -19.32
N ASP A 342 0.78 -3.71 -20.27
CA ASP A 342 -0.04 -2.51 -20.05
C ASP A 342 -1.46 -2.90 -19.63
N ALA A 343 -2.06 -3.89 -20.31
CA ALA A 343 -3.38 -4.41 -19.95
C ALA A 343 -3.38 -5.06 -18.55
N LYS A 344 -2.31 -5.78 -18.18
CA LYS A 344 -2.13 -6.32 -16.83
C LYS A 344 -2.05 -5.19 -15.79
N THR A 345 -1.25 -4.18 -16.04
CA THR A 345 -1.12 -3.02 -15.14
C THR A 345 -2.43 -2.24 -15.06
N PHE A 346 -3.12 -2.07 -16.20
CA PHE A 346 -4.42 -1.42 -16.25
C PHE A 346 -5.45 -2.14 -15.39
N ILE A 347 -5.62 -3.47 -15.53
CA ILE A 347 -6.69 -4.17 -14.82
C ILE A 347 -6.52 -4.05 -13.31
N TYR A 348 -5.33 -4.25 -12.77
CA TYR A 348 -5.11 -4.11 -11.34
C TYR A 348 -5.31 -2.66 -10.84
N ALA A 349 -4.86 -1.68 -11.62
CA ALA A 349 -5.13 -0.28 -11.29
C ALA A 349 -6.64 0.02 -11.32
N PHE A 350 -7.37 -0.46 -12.33
CA PHE A 350 -8.82 -0.31 -12.45
C PHE A 350 -9.57 -0.94 -11.28
N LEU A 351 -9.20 -2.16 -10.88
CA LEU A 351 -9.82 -2.87 -9.75
C LEU A 351 -9.64 -2.12 -8.43
N LEU A 352 -8.50 -1.44 -8.27
CA LEU A 352 -8.21 -0.60 -7.11
C LEU A 352 -8.78 0.82 -7.20
N GLY A 353 -9.58 1.11 -8.24
CA GLY A 353 -10.24 2.39 -8.41
C GLY A 353 -9.33 3.49 -9.00
N ALA A 354 -8.43 3.14 -9.93
CA ALA A 354 -7.63 4.16 -10.61
C ALA A 354 -8.51 5.15 -11.38
N GLY A 355 -8.25 6.45 -11.19
CA GLY A 355 -8.84 7.52 -11.99
C GLY A 355 -8.30 7.55 -13.43
N VAL A 356 -8.95 8.35 -14.28
CA VAL A 356 -8.59 8.48 -15.70
C VAL A 356 -7.15 8.96 -15.89
N GLU A 357 -6.63 9.79 -14.96
CA GLU A 357 -5.24 10.28 -14.97
C GLU A 357 -4.23 9.13 -14.84
N LYS A 358 -4.47 8.20 -13.91
CA LYS A 358 -3.59 7.03 -13.74
C LYS A 358 -3.70 6.08 -14.93
N ILE A 359 -4.89 5.88 -15.47
CA ILE A 359 -5.11 5.05 -16.67
C ILE A 359 -4.39 5.66 -17.88
N SER A 360 -4.49 6.97 -18.07
CA SER A 360 -3.77 7.72 -19.12
C SER A 360 -2.26 7.53 -19.01
N ALA A 361 -1.71 7.59 -17.80
CA ALA A 361 -0.28 7.36 -17.55
C ALA A 361 0.15 5.92 -17.88
N ILE A 362 -0.67 4.92 -17.51
CA ILE A 362 -0.40 3.50 -17.80
C ILE A 362 -0.42 3.21 -19.29
N LEU A 363 -1.43 3.72 -20.00
CA LEU A 363 -1.61 3.46 -21.42
C LEU A 363 -0.79 4.38 -22.33
N GLY A 364 -0.14 5.42 -21.77
CA GLY A 364 0.63 6.40 -22.53
C GLY A 364 -0.22 7.21 -23.54
N CYS A 365 -1.49 7.51 -23.18
CA CYS A 365 -2.47 8.16 -24.06
C CYS A 365 -3.07 9.41 -23.39
N THR A 366 -3.88 10.18 -24.12
CA THR A 366 -4.58 11.35 -23.59
C THR A 366 -5.67 10.97 -22.59
N LEU A 367 -6.10 11.91 -21.74
CA LEU A 367 -7.21 11.70 -20.80
C LEU A 367 -8.51 11.31 -21.50
N ALA A 368 -8.78 11.86 -22.69
CA ALA A 368 -9.95 11.54 -23.48
C ALA A 368 -9.91 10.08 -23.99
N GLU A 369 -8.78 9.65 -24.54
CA GLU A 369 -8.56 8.27 -24.99
C GLU A 369 -8.62 7.28 -23.83
N ALA A 370 -8.00 7.60 -22.68
CA ALA A 370 -8.05 6.77 -21.48
C ALA A 370 -9.49 6.58 -20.95
N LYS A 371 -10.32 7.62 -21.02
CA LYS A 371 -11.74 7.54 -20.66
C LYS A 371 -12.49 6.61 -21.61
N ILE A 372 -12.30 6.78 -22.92
CA ILE A 372 -12.94 5.93 -23.94
C ILE A 372 -12.51 4.47 -23.77
N ALA A 373 -11.22 4.21 -23.61
CA ALA A 373 -10.70 2.85 -23.40
C ALA A 373 -11.30 2.18 -22.15
N ARG A 374 -11.38 2.90 -21.03
CA ARG A 374 -12.01 2.42 -19.80
C ARG A 374 -13.49 2.09 -20.03
N ASP A 375 -14.22 2.98 -20.70
CA ASP A 375 -15.66 2.82 -20.93
C ASP A 375 -15.91 1.65 -21.90
N ASN A 376 -15.09 1.46 -22.93
CA ASN A 376 -15.11 0.31 -23.84
C ASN A 376 -14.80 -1.00 -23.09
N PHE A 377 -13.80 -0.99 -22.21
CA PHE A 377 -13.48 -2.14 -21.37
C PHE A 377 -14.68 -2.57 -20.52
N ILE A 378 -15.36 -1.63 -19.86
CA ILE A 378 -16.55 -1.92 -19.05
C ILE A 378 -17.66 -2.49 -19.94
N ALA A 379 -17.91 -1.88 -21.10
CA ALA A 379 -18.96 -2.30 -22.03
C ALA A 379 -18.68 -3.68 -22.68
N SER A 380 -17.41 -4.10 -22.77
CA SER A 380 -17.02 -5.39 -23.35
C SER A 380 -17.45 -6.60 -22.50
N TYR A 381 -17.78 -6.37 -21.23
CA TYR A 381 -18.21 -7.40 -20.29
C TYR A 381 -19.58 -7.04 -19.71
N PRO A 382 -20.70 -7.67 -20.17
CA PRO A 382 -22.03 -7.36 -19.67
C PRO A 382 -22.17 -7.46 -18.15
N GLY A 383 -21.54 -8.46 -17.53
CA GLY A 383 -21.53 -8.61 -16.06
C GLY A 383 -20.81 -7.47 -15.34
N LEU A 384 -19.70 -6.94 -15.89
CA LEU A 384 -19.02 -5.78 -15.35
C LEU A 384 -19.84 -4.51 -15.52
N LEU A 385 -20.50 -4.35 -16.65
CA LEU A 385 -21.38 -3.22 -16.92
C LEU A 385 -22.54 -3.20 -15.89
N HIS A 386 -23.22 -4.33 -15.70
CA HIS A 386 -24.26 -4.48 -14.68
C HIS A 386 -23.73 -4.18 -13.28
N LEU A 387 -22.58 -4.74 -12.91
CA LEU A 387 -21.96 -4.48 -11.61
C LEU A 387 -21.71 -2.99 -11.38
N LYS A 388 -21.21 -2.27 -12.39
CA LYS A 388 -20.86 -0.84 -12.30
C LYS A 388 -22.07 0.09 -12.39
N GLN A 389 -23.12 -0.27 -13.10
CA GLN A 389 -24.27 0.63 -13.33
C GLN A 389 -25.42 0.38 -12.35
N ASP A 390 -25.60 -0.85 -11.88
CA ASP A 390 -26.77 -1.23 -11.07
C ASP A 390 -26.40 -1.61 -9.64
N VAL A 391 -25.44 -2.54 -9.47
CA VAL A 391 -25.14 -3.12 -8.14
C VAL A 391 -24.35 -2.12 -7.28
N ILE A 392 -23.24 -1.59 -7.79
CA ILE A 392 -22.37 -0.66 -7.05
C ILE A 392 -23.11 0.61 -6.63
N PRO A 393 -23.86 1.31 -7.51
CA PRO A 393 -24.62 2.50 -7.11
C PRO A 393 -25.67 2.21 -6.03
N ARG A 394 -26.38 1.08 -6.14
CA ARG A 394 -27.37 0.66 -5.14
C ARG A 394 -26.73 0.47 -3.76
N ASP A 395 -25.63 -0.27 -3.70
CA ASP A 395 -24.94 -0.56 -2.43
C ASP A 395 -24.24 0.68 -1.86
N ALA A 396 -23.71 1.55 -2.72
CA ALA A 396 -23.17 2.84 -2.30
C ALA A 396 -24.24 3.76 -1.70
N ALA A 397 -25.45 3.75 -2.27
CA ALA A 397 -26.59 4.50 -1.73
C ALA A 397 -27.04 3.98 -0.35
N GLN A 398 -26.90 2.67 -0.09
CA GLN A 398 -27.15 2.06 1.22
C GLN A 398 -26.03 2.35 2.22
N GLY A 399 -24.82 2.70 1.73
CA GLY A 399 -23.63 2.96 2.53
C GLY A 399 -22.89 1.69 2.99
N TYR A 400 -23.25 0.53 2.49
CA TYR A 400 -22.59 -0.75 2.77
C TYR A 400 -22.84 -1.77 1.65
N PHE A 401 -22.05 -2.83 1.63
CA PHE A 401 -22.30 -4.02 0.82
C PHE A 401 -22.25 -5.29 1.69
N LYS A 402 -22.82 -6.38 1.17
CA LYS A 402 -22.78 -7.69 1.81
C LYS A 402 -21.56 -8.46 1.32
N GLY A 403 -20.67 -8.85 2.26
CA GLY A 403 -19.52 -9.70 1.98
C GLY A 403 -19.93 -11.15 1.69
N LEU A 404 -18.97 -11.96 1.20
CA LEU A 404 -19.19 -13.36 0.81
C LEU A 404 -19.69 -14.25 1.97
N ASP A 405 -19.33 -13.96 3.20
CA ASP A 405 -19.74 -14.65 4.41
C ASP A 405 -20.98 -14.04 5.09
N GLY A 406 -21.65 -13.10 4.41
CA GLY A 406 -22.88 -12.48 4.87
C GLY A 406 -22.73 -11.23 5.72
N ARG A 407 -21.49 -10.86 6.13
CA ARG A 407 -21.25 -9.62 6.90
C ARG A 407 -21.57 -8.36 6.11
N PHE A 408 -21.88 -7.28 6.82
CA PHE A 408 -22.02 -5.97 6.20
C PHE A 408 -20.71 -5.19 6.30
N VAL A 409 -20.21 -4.70 5.16
CA VAL A 409 -18.99 -3.91 5.05
C VAL A 409 -19.37 -2.47 4.70
N LYS A 410 -19.05 -1.53 5.60
CA LYS A 410 -19.38 -0.12 5.41
C LYS A 410 -18.55 0.47 4.27
N CYS A 411 -19.21 1.03 3.27
CA CYS A 411 -18.59 1.75 2.16
C CYS A 411 -19.57 2.77 1.58
N ASN A 412 -19.30 4.06 1.80
CA ASN A 412 -20.16 5.14 1.33
C ASN A 412 -19.70 5.74 -0.01
N SER A 413 -18.70 5.13 -0.64
CA SER A 413 -18.09 5.63 -1.87
C SER A 413 -18.27 4.64 -3.00
N GLU A 414 -19.06 5.00 -4.00
CA GLU A 414 -19.19 4.24 -5.24
C GLU A 414 -17.84 3.96 -5.90
N HIS A 415 -16.93 4.94 -5.83
CA HIS A 415 -15.57 4.82 -6.36
C HIS A 415 -14.75 3.71 -5.70
N HIS A 416 -14.90 3.50 -4.38
CA HIS A 416 -14.15 2.49 -3.63
C HIS A 416 -14.88 1.13 -3.53
N MET A 417 -16.14 1.07 -3.98
CA MET A 417 -16.99 -0.11 -3.76
C MET A 417 -16.44 -1.36 -4.43
N LEU A 418 -15.99 -1.26 -5.69
CA LEU A 418 -15.41 -2.41 -6.40
C LEU A 418 -14.18 -2.96 -5.67
N ALA A 419 -13.24 -2.09 -5.31
CA ALA A 419 -12.09 -2.50 -4.50
C ALA A 419 -12.52 -3.12 -3.16
N GLY A 420 -13.60 -2.61 -2.57
CA GLY A 420 -14.21 -3.15 -1.37
C GLY A 420 -14.67 -4.59 -1.54
N TYR A 421 -15.42 -4.91 -2.58
CA TYR A 421 -15.86 -6.28 -2.88
C TYR A 421 -14.69 -7.24 -3.01
N LEU A 422 -13.69 -6.86 -3.82
CA LEU A 422 -12.56 -7.72 -4.13
C LEU A 422 -11.68 -7.98 -2.90
N GLN A 423 -11.33 -6.92 -2.18
CA GLN A 423 -10.46 -7.02 -1.00
C GLN A 423 -11.15 -7.68 0.18
N ASN A 424 -12.46 -7.45 0.37
CA ASN A 424 -13.20 -8.15 1.40
C ASN A 424 -13.39 -9.63 1.05
N GLY A 425 -13.72 -9.94 -0.21
CA GLY A 425 -13.83 -11.32 -0.68
C GLY A 425 -12.52 -12.10 -0.48
N GLU A 426 -11.39 -11.50 -0.84
CA GLU A 426 -10.06 -12.06 -0.58
C GLU A 426 -9.84 -12.30 0.92
N ALA A 427 -10.13 -11.30 1.76
CA ALA A 427 -9.98 -11.45 3.21
C ALA A 427 -10.83 -12.60 3.79
N VAL A 428 -12.07 -12.77 3.33
CA VAL A 428 -12.96 -13.86 3.76
C VAL A 428 -12.40 -15.22 3.33
N ILE A 429 -12.09 -15.38 2.04
CA ILE A 429 -11.60 -16.64 1.49
C ILE A 429 -10.29 -17.06 2.18
N MET A 430 -9.33 -16.16 2.26
CA MET A 430 -8.00 -16.47 2.80
C MET A 430 -8.02 -16.76 4.30
N LYS A 431 -8.84 -16.08 5.09
CA LYS A 431 -9.01 -16.37 6.51
C LYS A 431 -9.68 -17.73 6.76
N GLU A 432 -10.73 -18.03 6.05
CA GLU A 432 -11.42 -19.32 6.18
C GLU A 432 -10.52 -20.46 5.71
N ALA A 433 -9.79 -20.28 4.61
CA ALA A 433 -8.79 -21.23 4.15
C ALA A 433 -7.66 -21.40 5.18
N ARG A 434 -7.19 -20.31 5.83
CA ARG A 434 -6.19 -20.39 6.93
C ARG A 434 -6.69 -21.27 8.08
N ILE A 435 -7.94 -21.11 8.46
CA ILE A 435 -8.57 -21.92 9.52
C ILE A 435 -8.66 -23.38 9.08
N LEU A 436 -9.14 -23.62 7.87
CA LEU A 436 -9.34 -24.97 7.32
C LEU A 436 -8.02 -25.75 7.24
N TRP A 437 -6.99 -25.17 6.61
CA TRP A 437 -5.73 -25.86 6.45
C TRP A 437 -5.00 -26.08 7.80
N GLY A 438 -5.16 -25.16 8.76
CA GLY A 438 -4.59 -25.35 10.09
C GLY A 438 -5.23 -26.50 10.85
N ARG A 439 -6.55 -26.67 10.72
CA ARG A 439 -7.27 -27.83 11.29
C ARG A 439 -6.85 -29.13 10.63
N GLU A 440 -6.68 -29.12 9.32
CA GLU A 440 -6.29 -30.32 8.57
C GLU A 440 -4.86 -30.76 8.89
N LEU A 441 -3.89 -29.84 8.93
CA LEU A 441 -2.52 -30.17 9.34
C LEU A 441 -2.45 -30.68 10.79
N LYS A 442 -3.28 -30.14 11.68
CA LYS A 442 -3.42 -30.66 13.06
C LYS A 442 -4.01 -32.07 13.07
N ARG A 443 -5.02 -32.35 12.26
CA ARG A 443 -5.62 -33.69 12.10
C ARG A 443 -4.59 -34.68 11.57
N LEU A 444 -3.75 -34.27 10.63
CA LEU A 444 -2.65 -35.08 10.05
C LEU A 444 -1.43 -35.18 10.98
N GLN A 445 -1.43 -34.49 12.11
CA GLN A 445 -0.29 -34.40 13.05
C GLN A 445 1.00 -33.89 12.41
N ILE A 446 0.90 -33.03 11.40
CA ILE A 446 2.06 -32.41 10.73
C ILE A 446 2.42 -31.11 11.47
N PRO A 447 3.63 -31.01 12.07
CA PRO A 447 4.06 -29.82 12.77
C PRO A 447 4.48 -28.72 11.79
N TYR A 448 4.08 -27.49 12.08
CA TYR A 448 4.43 -26.29 11.33
C TYR A 448 4.45 -25.06 12.23
N LEU A 449 5.05 -23.96 11.76
CA LEU A 449 4.92 -22.63 12.34
C LEU A 449 4.37 -21.68 11.26
N SER A 450 3.20 -21.11 11.49
CA SER A 450 2.70 -20.01 10.65
C SER A 450 3.47 -18.76 11.04
N VAL A 451 4.20 -18.14 10.12
CA VAL A 451 5.10 -17.02 10.41
C VAL A 451 4.68 -15.71 9.75
N ASN A 452 3.91 -15.77 8.66
CA ASN A 452 3.34 -14.57 8.03
C ASN A 452 2.06 -14.89 7.26
N PHE A 453 1.19 -13.87 7.14
CA PHE A 453 -0.04 -13.90 6.34
C PHE A 453 -0.23 -12.54 5.70
N VAL A 454 0.12 -12.40 4.43
CA VAL A 454 0.09 -11.14 3.68
C VAL A 454 -0.92 -11.25 2.55
N HIS A 455 -2.08 -10.62 2.73
CA HIS A 455 -3.18 -10.56 1.75
C HIS A 455 -3.63 -11.94 1.26
N ASP A 456 -3.08 -12.42 0.16
CA ASP A 456 -3.36 -13.66 -0.53
C ASP A 456 -2.24 -14.71 -0.41
N GLU A 457 -1.25 -14.45 0.45
CA GLU A 457 -0.06 -15.29 0.63
C GLU A 457 0.11 -15.71 2.10
N TRP A 458 0.51 -16.96 2.32
CA TRP A 458 1.01 -17.44 3.61
C TRP A 458 2.48 -17.83 3.50
N GLN A 459 3.24 -17.54 4.57
CA GLN A 459 4.58 -18.06 4.78
C GLN A 459 4.56 -18.98 6.00
N THR A 460 5.02 -20.22 5.80
CA THR A 460 4.98 -21.30 6.79
C THR A 460 6.34 -21.93 6.94
N GLU A 461 6.85 -21.97 8.17
CA GLU A 461 8.11 -22.67 8.49
C GLU A 461 7.81 -24.12 8.86
N ALA A 462 8.54 -25.07 8.29
CA ALA A 462 8.41 -26.51 8.57
C ALA A 462 9.79 -27.19 8.71
N SER A 463 9.81 -28.52 8.86
CA SER A 463 11.03 -29.32 8.84
C SER A 463 11.77 -29.21 7.49
N ASP A 464 12.97 -29.75 7.40
CA ASP A 464 13.75 -29.85 6.16
C ASP A 464 13.29 -31.00 5.25
N ASP A 465 12.35 -31.84 5.67
CA ASP A 465 11.74 -32.89 4.86
C ASP A 465 10.84 -32.26 3.77
N LEU A 466 11.29 -32.42 2.51
CA LEU A 466 10.59 -31.86 1.35
C LEU A 466 9.21 -32.49 1.10
N ASP A 467 9.00 -33.76 1.47
CA ASP A 467 7.71 -34.41 1.28
C ASP A 467 6.69 -33.88 2.29
N VAL A 468 7.13 -33.61 3.52
CA VAL A 468 6.33 -32.90 4.53
C VAL A 468 6.00 -31.48 4.05
N CYS A 469 6.98 -30.75 3.52
CA CYS A 469 6.78 -29.40 2.99
C CYS A 469 5.78 -29.37 1.82
N ARG A 470 5.89 -30.31 0.87
CA ARG A 470 4.93 -30.45 -0.24
C ARG A 470 3.52 -30.74 0.28
N LYS A 471 3.42 -31.65 1.26
CA LYS A 471 2.11 -31.97 1.85
C LYS A 471 1.46 -30.76 2.53
N ILE A 472 2.24 -29.94 3.22
CA ILE A 472 1.76 -28.67 3.80
C ILE A 472 1.26 -27.75 2.68
N ALA A 473 2.05 -27.54 1.63
CA ALA A 473 1.71 -26.68 0.51
C ALA A 473 0.42 -27.14 -0.22
N GLU A 474 0.29 -28.45 -0.46
CA GLU A 474 -0.93 -29.05 -1.05
C GLU A 474 -2.17 -28.79 -0.19
N VAL A 475 -2.08 -29.04 1.11
CA VAL A 475 -3.19 -28.81 2.04
C VAL A 475 -3.59 -27.32 2.09
N GLN A 476 -2.61 -26.42 2.04
CA GLN A 476 -2.85 -24.98 1.99
C GLN A 476 -3.51 -24.56 0.67
N ALA A 477 -3.03 -25.01 -0.46
CA ALA A 477 -3.59 -24.71 -1.78
C ALA A 477 -5.02 -25.27 -1.93
N ASP A 478 -5.25 -26.52 -1.49
CA ASP A 478 -6.56 -27.16 -1.51
C ASP A 478 -7.57 -26.43 -0.62
N ALA A 479 -7.15 -25.89 0.51
CA ALA A 479 -8.03 -25.13 1.39
C ALA A 479 -8.64 -23.90 0.71
N ILE A 480 -7.88 -23.21 -0.16
CA ILE A 480 -8.40 -22.08 -0.95
C ILE A 480 -9.50 -22.54 -1.91
N ARG A 481 -9.31 -23.66 -2.60
CA ARG A 481 -10.29 -24.25 -3.50
C ARG A 481 -11.56 -24.66 -2.74
N ILE A 482 -11.39 -25.42 -1.67
CA ILE A 482 -12.51 -25.93 -0.84
C ILE A 482 -13.37 -24.78 -0.29
N VAL A 483 -12.76 -23.71 0.20
CA VAL A 483 -13.49 -22.54 0.70
C VAL A 483 -14.25 -21.85 -0.44
N GLY A 484 -13.68 -21.78 -1.65
CA GLY A 484 -14.39 -21.26 -2.81
C GLY A 484 -15.65 -22.06 -3.15
N GLU A 485 -15.57 -23.39 -3.07
CA GLU A 485 -16.71 -24.30 -3.25
C GLU A 485 -17.76 -24.15 -2.12
N ASP A 486 -17.32 -24.06 -0.87
CA ASP A 486 -18.18 -23.91 0.30
C ASP A 486 -18.91 -22.55 0.38
N LEU A 487 -18.34 -21.53 -0.26
CA LEU A 487 -18.96 -20.21 -0.46
C LEU A 487 -19.86 -20.15 -1.72
N ASP A 488 -20.00 -21.25 -2.47
CA ASP A 488 -20.77 -21.35 -3.72
C ASP A 488 -20.37 -20.25 -4.74
N LEU A 489 -19.05 -20.08 -4.94
CA LEU A 489 -18.55 -19.06 -5.85
C LEU A 489 -18.72 -19.49 -7.32
N ASN A 490 -19.19 -18.58 -8.17
CA ASN A 490 -19.34 -18.81 -9.62
C ASN A 490 -18.01 -19.09 -10.33
N CYS A 491 -16.89 -18.66 -9.75
CA CYS A 491 -15.56 -18.88 -10.28
C CYS A 491 -14.76 -19.76 -9.30
N PRO A 492 -14.19 -20.89 -9.76
CA PRO A 492 -13.34 -21.73 -8.92
C PRO A 492 -12.14 -20.95 -8.35
N MET A 493 -11.88 -21.11 -7.06
CA MET A 493 -10.66 -20.62 -6.43
C MET A 493 -9.52 -21.63 -6.58
N ALA A 494 -8.29 -21.17 -6.57
CA ALA A 494 -7.10 -22.02 -6.61
C ALA A 494 -5.97 -21.41 -5.79
N GLY A 495 -5.16 -22.26 -5.18
CA GLY A 495 -3.89 -21.90 -4.56
C GLY A 495 -2.72 -22.41 -5.37
N SER A 496 -1.59 -21.72 -5.30
CA SER A 496 -0.33 -22.09 -5.92
C SER A 496 0.80 -22.09 -4.90
N PHE A 497 1.70 -23.03 -5.03
CA PHE A 497 2.98 -23.07 -4.33
C PHE A 497 4.15 -23.16 -5.33
N LEU A 498 4.02 -22.43 -6.43
CA LEU A 498 5.06 -22.21 -7.42
C LEU A 498 5.47 -20.74 -7.37
N ASN A 499 6.78 -20.50 -7.33
CA ASN A 499 7.32 -19.14 -7.42
C ASN A 499 7.28 -18.61 -8.88
N SER A 500 7.71 -17.36 -9.08
CA SER A 500 7.73 -16.68 -10.39
C SER A 500 8.49 -17.45 -11.49
N HIS A 501 9.41 -18.34 -11.13
CA HIS A 501 10.15 -19.23 -12.03
C HIS A 501 9.50 -20.61 -12.22
N LYS A 502 8.26 -20.80 -11.70
CA LYS A 502 7.52 -22.08 -11.70
C LYS A 502 8.26 -23.21 -10.97
N SER A 503 9.16 -22.85 -10.06
CA SER A 503 9.78 -23.78 -9.12
C SER A 503 8.92 -23.92 -7.87
N LEU A 504 9.08 -25.02 -7.14
CA LEU A 504 8.39 -25.16 -5.84
C LEU A 504 8.75 -23.99 -4.94
N ALA A 505 7.74 -23.34 -4.38
CA ALA A 505 7.90 -22.23 -3.45
C ALA A 505 8.26 -22.75 -2.04
N ILE A 506 9.31 -23.60 -1.99
CA ILE A 506 9.90 -24.16 -0.80
C ILE A 506 11.39 -23.80 -0.82
N GLY A 507 11.88 -23.17 0.23
CA GLY A 507 13.26 -22.71 0.29
C GLY A 507 13.68 -22.23 1.67
N GLN A 508 14.76 -21.46 1.74
CA GLN A 508 15.36 -21.02 2.98
C GLN A 508 14.90 -19.59 3.39
N ASN A 509 14.28 -18.86 2.48
CA ASN A 509 13.88 -17.47 2.71
C ASN A 509 12.72 -17.04 1.80
N TRP A 510 12.11 -15.92 2.14
CA TRP A 510 10.91 -15.42 1.45
C TRP A 510 11.15 -15.00 -0.02
N SER A 511 12.38 -14.64 -0.40
CA SER A 511 12.68 -14.36 -1.81
C SER A 511 12.62 -15.62 -2.71
N GLN A 512 12.81 -16.81 -2.12
CA GLN A 512 12.71 -18.09 -2.84
C GLN A 512 11.28 -18.64 -2.91
N THR A 513 10.44 -18.23 -1.97
CA THR A 513 9.07 -18.77 -1.80
C THR A 513 7.97 -17.87 -2.36
N HIS A 514 8.34 -16.77 -3.04
CA HIS A 514 7.38 -15.81 -3.60
C HIS A 514 7.58 -15.58 -5.10
#